data_b44632c99874c0af95c1858efbf4a04a
#
_entry.id   b44632c99874c0af95c1858efbf4a04a
#
_cell.length_a   1.000
_cell.length_b   1.000
_cell.length_c   1.000
_cell.angle_alpha   90.00
_cell.angle_beta   90.00
_cell.angle_gamma   90.00
#
_symmetry.space_group_name_H-M   'P 1'
#
loop_
_entity.id
_entity.type
_entity.pdbx_description
1 polymer ?
#
loop_
_entity_poly.entity_id
_entity_poly.type
_entity_poly.pdbx_seq_one_letter_code
_entity_poly.pdbx_strand_id
1 'polypeptide(L)'
;MEGKAKKITKKVILYVILILLAVIWVIPMFTLVAKAIKSKGDFYSGISLFSMPESIAWDNFVNAITKGRLLTYMKNDLIVSCLKVPLGIFIEALAAFALTRLQVRHKTGLFIFFLIGMMLPMQTALVPINVVYSNLGLLNTYFGLFYVYVGFGISFGILILRGFFNGIPKDIDEAAYIDGCNKWQLFWKIILPVAKPAVATLVITDFLSTWNEYLLASVIINDNTMKTVPVGIMTFVGEHGTDYGYLCAGVLLSVIPVLIVYLIFQRHFVEGMAGAVKS
;
A
#
# COMPACT_ATOMS: atom_id res chain seq x y z
N MET A 1 4.41 -17.60 46.53
CA MET A 1 4.65 -16.17 46.25
C MET A 1 5.70 -15.96 45.15
N GLU A 2 6.73 -16.78 45.03
CA GLU A 2 7.80 -16.72 44.04
C GLU A 2 7.32 -16.75 42.55
N GLY A 3 6.34 -17.58 42.21
CA GLY A 3 5.83 -17.66 40.83
C GLY A 3 5.13 -16.39 40.34
N LYS A 4 4.54 -15.63 41.25
CA LYS A 4 3.80 -14.39 40.95
C LYS A 4 4.80 -13.23 40.69
N ALA A 5 5.85 -13.14 41.48
CA ALA A 5 6.95 -12.17 41.31
C ALA A 5 7.68 -12.42 39.99
N LYS A 6 8.05 -13.67 39.68
CA LYS A 6 8.72 -14.06 38.43
C LYS A 6 7.88 -13.75 37.18
N LYS A 7 6.53 -13.85 37.26
CA LYS A 7 5.61 -13.50 36.18
C LYS A 7 5.50 -11.99 35.99
N ILE A 8 5.55 -11.20 37.05
CA ILE A 8 5.57 -9.73 37.02
C ILE A 8 6.86 -9.24 36.40
N THR A 9 8.01 -9.76 36.85
CA THR A 9 9.34 -9.37 36.31
C THR A 9 9.43 -9.64 34.81
N LYS A 10 8.95 -10.81 34.32
CA LYS A 10 8.91 -11.11 32.90
C LYS A 10 8.05 -10.11 32.11
N LYS A 11 6.88 -9.72 32.65
CA LYS A 11 6.04 -8.70 32.01
C LYS A 11 6.73 -7.33 31.96
N VAL A 12 7.36 -6.90 33.05
CA VAL A 12 8.10 -5.63 33.09
C VAL A 12 9.20 -5.62 32.07
N ILE A 13 10.04 -6.67 32.01
CA ILE A 13 11.10 -6.79 31.00
C ILE A 13 10.53 -6.71 29.58
N LEU A 14 9.44 -7.43 29.31
CA LEU A 14 8.76 -7.39 28.01
C LEU A 14 8.28 -5.98 27.64
N TYR A 15 7.64 -5.26 28.57
CA TYR A 15 7.19 -3.88 28.32
C TYR A 15 8.36 -2.93 28.11
N VAL A 16 9.45 -3.07 28.87
CA VAL A 16 10.66 -2.26 28.65
C VAL A 16 11.24 -2.48 27.26
N ILE A 17 11.35 -3.74 26.82
CA ILE A 17 11.82 -4.07 25.47
C ILE A 17 10.88 -3.48 24.42
N LEU A 18 9.56 -3.64 24.58
CA LEU A 18 8.58 -3.10 23.63
C LEU A 18 8.63 -1.58 23.56
N ILE A 19 8.79 -0.87 24.67
CA ILE A 19 8.93 0.58 24.71
C ILE A 19 10.22 1.02 24.01
N LEU A 20 11.36 0.36 24.29
CA LEU A 20 12.62 0.67 23.61
C LEU A 20 12.51 0.48 22.09
N LEU A 21 11.90 -0.62 21.65
CA LEU A 21 11.66 -0.85 20.23
C LEU A 21 10.73 0.24 19.65
N ALA A 22 9.66 0.59 20.35
CA ALA A 22 8.73 1.64 19.90
C ALA A 22 9.46 2.99 19.74
N VAL A 23 10.31 3.38 20.69
CA VAL A 23 11.12 4.59 20.61
C VAL A 23 12.04 4.57 19.38
N ILE A 24 12.73 3.45 19.12
CA ILE A 24 13.60 3.31 17.94
C ILE A 24 12.79 3.49 16.64
N TRP A 25 11.58 2.91 16.57
CA TRP A 25 10.72 3.04 15.38
C TRP A 25 10.13 4.45 15.19
N VAL A 26 9.98 5.23 16.27
CA VAL A 26 9.46 6.60 16.21
C VAL A 26 10.54 7.61 15.82
N ILE A 27 11.84 7.34 16.08
CA ILE A 27 12.93 8.25 15.75
C ILE A 27 12.93 8.74 14.29
N PRO A 28 12.80 7.88 13.25
CA PRO A 28 12.76 8.35 11.86
C PRO A 28 11.58 9.29 11.59
N MET A 29 10.41 9.00 12.15
CA MET A 29 9.23 9.85 12.00
C MET A 29 9.43 11.20 12.70
N PHE A 30 10.01 11.18 13.90
CA PHE A 30 10.36 12.41 14.62
C PHE A 30 11.36 13.26 13.81
N THR A 31 12.40 12.64 13.24
CA THR A 31 13.40 13.37 12.42
C THR A 31 12.78 13.94 11.15
N LEU A 32 11.82 13.24 10.53
CA LEU A 32 11.08 13.74 9.38
C LEU A 32 10.28 15.02 9.74
N VAL A 33 9.53 14.97 10.83
CA VAL A 33 8.76 16.14 11.33
C VAL A 33 9.71 17.28 11.70
N ALA A 34 10.76 16.99 12.48
CA ALA A 34 11.73 17.99 12.90
C ALA A 34 12.40 18.68 11.70
N LYS A 35 12.70 17.93 10.65
CA LYS A 35 13.26 18.49 9.41
C LYS A 35 12.23 19.32 8.64
N ALA A 36 10.99 18.87 8.56
CA ALA A 36 9.95 19.58 7.82
C ALA A 36 9.65 20.98 8.37
N ILE A 37 9.85 21.20 9.69
CA ILE A 37 9.60 22.49 10.36
C ILE A 37 10.83 23.39 10.50
N LYS A 38 12.04 22.93 10.12
CA LYS A 38 13.28 23.70 10.20
C LYS A 38 13.52 24.53 8.95
N SER A 39 14.09 25.73 9.14
CA SER A 39 14.56 26.58 8.04
C SER A 39 15.86 26.03 7.42
N LYS A 40 16.22 26.50 6.21
CA LYS A 40 17.51 26.18 5.60
C LYS A 40 18.69 26.58 6.51
N GLY A 41 18.60 27.75 7.17
CA GLY A 41 19.63 28.22 8.08
C GLY A 41 19.89 27.26 9.24
N ASP A 42 18.82 26.69 9.80
CA ASP A 42 18.92 25.72 10.90
C ASP A 42 19.63 24.42 10.50
N PHE A 43 19.55 24.02 9.21
CA PHE A 43 20.29 22.85 8.72
C PHE A 43 21.78 23.07 8.61
N TYR A 44 22.20 24.26 8.21
CA TYR A 44 23.62 24.59 8.00
C TYR A 44 24.32 25.09 9.27
N SER A 45 23.55 25.51 10.28
CA SER A 45 24.10 26.01 11.55
C SER A 45 24.60 24.91 12.51
N GLY A 46 24.56 23.64 12.11
CA GLY A 46 24.99 22.51 12.96
C GLY A 46 24.05 22.22 14.14
N ILE A 47 22.86 22.81 14.15
CA ILE A 47 21.84 22.59 15.18
C ILE A 47 21.42 21.12 15.19
N SER A 48 21.48 20.48 16.37
CA SER A 48 21.12 19.06 16.57
C SER A 48 19.75 18.74 15.93
N LEU A 49 19.62 17.53 15.36
CA LEU A 49 18.35 17.01 14.84
C LEU A 49 17.22 17.04 15.88
N PHE A 50 17.57 16.98 17.16
CA PHE A 50 16.63 16.98 18.28
C PHE A 50 16.32 18.38 18.85
N SER A 51 16.99 19.45 18.37
CA SER A 51 16.69 20.80 18.81
C SER A 51 15.42 21.32 18.13
N MET A 52 14.58 22.02 18.86
CA MET A 52 13.44 22.75 18.29
C MET A 52 13.97 23.95 17.51
N PRO A 53 13.38 24.28 16.34
CA PRO A 53 13.70 25.51 15.62
C PRO A 53 13.20 26.72 16.39
N GLU A 54 13.86 27.87 16.23
CA GLU A 54 13.41 29.15 16.81
C GLU A 54 12.04 29.58 16.29
N SER A 55 11.75 29.25 15.03
CA SER A 55 10.44 29.48 14.41
C SER A 55 10.09 28.34 13.45
N ILE A 56 8.80 28.01 13.37
CA ILE A 56 8.33 26.99 12.43
C ILE A 56 8.39 27.52 11.00
N ALA A 57 9.14 26.85 10.13
CA ALA A 57 9.27 27.20 8.72
C ALA A 57 8.06 26.71 7.90
N TRP A 58 6.92 27.41 8.04
CA TRP A 58 5.70 27.11 7.27
C TRP A 58 5.91 27.19 5.76
N ASP A 59 6.87 27.96 5.30
CA ASP A 59 7.25 28.07 3.89
C ASP A 59 7.62 26.74 3.25
N ASN A 60 8.16 25.79 4.02
CA ASN A 60 8.45 24.45 3.52
C ASN A 60 7.18 23.75 3.01
N PHE A 61 6.09 23.85 3.76
CA PHE A 61 4.80 23.25 3.40
C PHE A 61 4.14 23.99 2.23
N VAL A 62 4.17 25.32 2.27
CA VAL A 62 3.64 26.16 1.18
C VAL A 62 4.41 25.90 -0.11
N ASN A 63 5.73 25.84 -0.07
CA ASN A 63 6.56 25.56 -1.23
C ASN A 63 6.33 24.12 -1.77
N ALA A 64 6.16 23.12 -0.88
CA ALA A 64 5.82 21.76 -1.31
C ALA A 64 4.52 21.72 -2.12
N ILE A 65 3.52 22.48 -1.69
CA ILE A 65 2.23 22.56 -2.37
C ILE A 65 2.34 23.36 -3.69
N THR A 66 2.94 24.55 -3.66
CA THR A 66 2.91 25.50 -4.76
C THR A 66 3.99 25.25 -5.80
N LYS A 67 5.27 25.31 -5.40
CA LYS A 67 6.43 25.12 -6.30
C LYS A 67 6.61 23.64 -6.65
N GLY A 68 6.42 22.73 -5.66
CA GLY A 68 6.56 21.29 -5.84
C GLY A 68 5.37 20.61 -6.49
N ARG A 69 4.28 21.33 -6.75
CA ARG A 69 3.05 20.75 -7.35
C ARG A 69 2.52 19.53 -6.63
N LEU A 70 2.78 19.41 -5.32
CA LEU A 70 2.46 18.21 -4.54
C LEU A 70 0.98 17.82 -4.65
N LEU A 71 0.06 18.79 -4.63
CA LEU A 71 -1.37 18.50 -4.79
C LEU A 71 -1.71 17.88 -6.16
N THR A 72 -0.99 18.26 -7.23
CA THR A 72 -1.15 17.64 -8.54
C THR A 72 -0.72 16.17 -8.50
N TYR A 73 0.42 15.89 -7.88
CA TYR A 73 0.93 14.51 -7.73
C TYR A 73 0.01 13.65 -6.84
N MET A 74 -0.47 14.22 -5.74
CA MET A 74 -1.44 13.54 -4.85
C MET A 74 -2.76 13.25 -5.57
N LYS A 75 -3.25 14.20 -6.38
CA LYS A 75 -4.45 13.99 -7.21
C LYS A 75 -4.24 12.84 -8.20
N ASN A 76 -3.11 12.82 -8.91
CA ASN A 76 -2.79 11.78 -9.89
C ASN A 76 -2.73 10.40 -9.22
N ASP A 77 -2.03 10.34 -8.09
CA ASP A 77 -1.87 9.10 -7.33
C ASP A 77 -3.20 8.59 -6.76
N LEU A 78 -4.05 9.51 -6.28
CA LEU A 78 -5.42 9.17 -5.87
C LEU A 78 -6.25 8.62 -7.03
N ILE A 79 -6.17 9.23 -8.22
CA ILE A 79 -6.88 8.74 -9.41
C ILE A 79 -6.45 7.31 -9.74
N VAL A 80 -5.13 7.05 -9.77
CA VAL A 80 -4.60 5.71 -10.06
C VAL A 80 -4.99 4.73 -8.98
N SER A 81 -4.86 5.10 -7.70
CA SER A 81 -5.22 4.23 -6.57
C SER A 81 -6.72 3.93 -6.52
N CYS A 82 -7.58 4.94 -6.73
CA CYS A 82 -9.04 4.75 -6.78
C CYS A 82 -9.50 3.91 -7.97
N LEU A 83 -8.72 3.88 -9.05
CA LEU A 83 -8.98 3.01 -10.20
C LEU A 83 -8.47 1.60 -9.93
N LYS A 84 -7.19 1.47 -9.51
CA LYS A 84 -6.51 0.17 -9.34
C LYS A 84 -7.08 -0.65 -8.20
N VAL A 85 -7.25 -0.06 -7.02
CA VAL A 85 -7.58 -0.82 -5.82
C VAL A 85 -8.94 -1.53 -5.94
N PRO A 86 -10.07 -0.86 -6.25
CA PRO A 86 -11.35 -1.55 -6.33
C PRO A 86 -11.44 -2.50 -7.53
N LEU A 87 -10.93 -2.11 -8.70
CA LEU A 87 -10.99 -2.95 -9.90
C LEU A 87 -10.01 -4.13 -9.81
N GLY A 88 -8.80 -3.92 -9.27
CA GLY A 88 -7.82 -4.97 -9.03
C GLY A 88 -8.38 -6.02 -8.08
N ILE A 89 -8.86 -5.61 -6.90
CA ILE A 89 -9.45 -6.52 -5.91
C ILE A 89 -10.67 -7.25 -6.49
N PHE A 90 -11.48 -6.59 -7.31
CA PHE A 90 -12.61 -7.24 -7.97
C PHE A 90 -12.16 -8.35 -8.92
N ILE A 91 -11.16 -8.10 -9.76
CA ILE A 91 -10.59 -9.11 -10.68
C ILE A 91 -9.95 -10.26 -9.87
N GLU A 92 -9.21 -9.94 -8.82
CA GLU A 92 -8.57 -10.91 -7.91
C GLU A 92 -9.61 -11.79 -7.21
N ALA A 93 -10.72 -11.17 -6.75
CA ALA A 93 -11.80 -11.90 -6.10
C ALA A 93 -12.54 -12.85 -7.06
N LEU A 94 -12.78 -12.42 -8.29
CA LEU A 94 -13.36 -13.28 -9.31
C LEU A 94 -12.46 -14.46 -9.65
N ALA A 95 -11.15 -14.22 -9.81
CA ALA A 95 -10.16 -15.26 -10.07
C ALA A 95 -10.05 -16.25 -8.89
N ALA A 96 -9.97 -15.74 -7.66
CA ALA A 96 -9.93 -16.55 -6.46
C ALA A 96 -11.21 -17.39 -6.28
N PHE A 97 -12.39 -16.79 -6.54
CA PHE A 97 -13.66 -17.49 -6.51
C PHE A 97 -13.71 -18.61 -7.56
N ALA A 98 -13.29 -18.34 -8.79
CA ALA A 98 -13.23 -19.35 -9.85
C ALA A 98 -12.33 -20.53 -9.45
N LEU A 99 -11.13 -20.24 -8.91
CA LEU A 99 -10.16 -21.25 -8.51
C LEU A 99 -10.59 -22.08 -7.28
N THR A 100 -11.51 -21.58 -6.46
CA THR A 100 -11.94 -22.26 -5.23
C THR A 100 -13.30 -22.91 -5.35
N ARG A 101 -14.27 -22.27 -6.00
CA ARG A 101 -15.68 -22.66 -6.02
C ARG A 101 -16.17 -23.21 -7.34
N LEU A 102 -15.51 -22.85 -8.46
CA LEU A 102 -15.93 -23.33 -9.77
C LEU A 102 -15.17 -24.61 -10.18
N GLN A 103 -15.76 -25.36 -11.10
CA GLN A 103 -15.14 -26.53 -11.72
C GLN A 103 -14.20 -26.06 -12.85
N VAL A 104 -13.05 -25.51 -12.49
CA VAL A 104 -12.03 -25.08 -13.46
C VAL A 104 -11.06 -26.23 -13.72
N ARG A 105 -10.89 -26.57 -15.00
CA ARG A 105 -9.88 -27.56 -15.42
C ARG A 105 -8.48 -27.03 -15.09
N HIS A 106 -7.63 -27.88 -14.52
CA HIS A 106 -6.25 -27.54 -14.17
C HIS A 106 -6.10 -26.35 -13.20
N LYS A 107 -7.06 -26.14 -12.28
CA LYS A 107 -7.07 -25.02 -11.31
C LYS A 107 -5.77 -24.86 -10.51
N THR A 108 -5.10 -25.98 -10.18
CA THR A 108 -3.81 -25.95 -9.46
C THR A 108 -2.71 -25.38 -10.35
N GLY A 109 -2.64 -25.80 -11.63
CA GLY A 109 -1.69 -25.26 -12.60
C GLY A 109 -1.89 -23.76 -12.85
N LEU A 110 -3.16 -23.31 -12.99
CA LEU A 110 -3.48 -21.90 -13.12
C LEU A 110 -3.05 -21.10 -11.88
N PHE A 111 -3.30 -21.64 -10.69
CA PHE A 111 -2.86 -20.99 -9.46
C PHE A 111 -1.33 -20.88 -9.38
N ILE A 112 -0.61 -21.95 -9.71
CA ILE A 112 0.85 -21.94 -9.77
C ILE A 112 1.35 -20.91 -10.80
N PHE A 113 0.69 -20.80 -11.95
CA PHE A 113 1.01 -19.79 -12.97
C PHE A 113 0.94 -18.37 -12.40
N PHE A 114 -0.13 -18.04 -11.65
CA PHE A 114 -0.20 -16.75 -10.96
C PHE A 114 0.93 -16.58 -9.92
N LEU A 115 1.24 -17.61 -9.15
CA LEU A 115 2.32 -17.53 -8.15
C LEU A 115 3.69 -17.30 -8.78
N ILE A 116 3.97 -17.89 -9.94
CA ILE A 116 5.22 -17.65 -10.69
C ILE A 116 5.36 -16.16 -11.03
N GLY A 117 4.25 -15.46 -11.34
CA GLY A 117 4.24 -14.03 -11.59
C GLY A 117 4.79 -13.19 -10.42
N MET A 118 4.61 -13.62 -9.18
CA MET A 118 5.19 -12.94 -8.00
C MET A 118 6.70 -13.12 -7.87
N MET A 119 7.28 -14.15 -8.50
CA MET A 119 8.71 -14.43 -8.41
C MET A 119 9.52 -13.61 -9.42
N LEU A 120 8.86 -12.96 -10.38
CA LEU A 120 9.54 -12.13 -11.37
C LEU A 120 9.96 -10.80 -10.73
N PRO A 121 11.26 -10.45 -10.75
CA PRO A 121 11.72 -9.17 -10.23
C PRO A 121 11.15 -8.03 -11.09
N MET A 122 10.43 -7.10 -10.48
CA MET A 122 9.84 -5.94 -11.17
C MET A 122 10.90 -5.15 -11.97
N GLN A 123 12.10 -5.05 -11.43
CA GLN A 123 13.22 -4.32 -12.02
C GLN A 123 13.60 -4.86 -13.42
N THR A 124 13.50 -6.15 -13.63
CA THR A 124 13.85 -6.77 -14.94
C THR A 124 12.82 -6.45 -16.02
N ALA A 125 11.61 -6.07 -15.62
CA ALA A 125 10.52 -5.76 -16.53
C ALA A 125 10.47 -4.27 -16.98
N LEU A 126 11.22 -3.38 -16.32
CA LEU A 126 11.13 -1.92 -16.57
C LEU A 126 11.39 -1.55 -18.03
N VAL A 127 12.49 -2.06 -18.63
CA VAL A 127 12.84 -1.75 -20.02
C VAL A 127 11.84 -2.38 -21.02
N PRO A 128 11.50 -3.68 -20.91
CA PRO A 128 10.47 -4.27 -21.77
C PRO A 128 9.11 -3.56 -21.69
N ILE A 129 8.67 -3.17 -20.49
CA ILE A 129 7.41 -2.45 -20.30
C ILE A 129 7.45 -1.10 -21.01
N ASN A 130 8.54 -0.33 -20.86
CA ASN A 130 8.66 0.96 -21.53
C ASN A 130 8.53 0.82 -23.05
N VAL A 131 9.24 -0.16 -23.65
CA VAL A 131 9.17 -0.42 -25.10
C VAL A 131 7.75 -0.79 -25.55
N VAL A 132 7.10 -1.71 -24.84
CA VAL A 132 5.74 -2.15 -25.17
C VAL A 132 4.76 -0.99 -25.02
N TYR A 133 4.86 -0.22 -23.93
CA TYR A 133 3.94 0.88 -23.63
C TYR A 133 4.14 2.07 -24.58
N SER A 134 5.37 2.32 -25.03
CA SER A 134 5.64 3.30 -26.08
C SER A 134 4.92 2.94 -27.38
N ASN A 135 5.00 1.65 -27.80
CA ASN A 135 4.34 1.18 -29.01
C ASN A 135 2.80 1.17 -28.91
N LEU A 136 2.26 0.98 -27.72
CA LEU A 136 0.82 0.94 -27.46
C LEU A 136 0.22 2.33 -27.14
N GLY A 137 1.04 3.40 -27.04
CA GLY A 137 0.59 4.72 -26.64
C GLY A 137 0.09 4.78 -25.17
N LEU A 138 0.60 3.91 -24.29
CA LEU A 138 0.22 3.84 -22.87
C LEU A 138 1.14 4.64 -21.95
N LEU A 139 2.26 5.17 -22.45
CA LEU A 139 3.10 6.11 -21.70
C LEU A 139 2.33 7.40 -21.40
N ASN A 140 2.62 7.99 -20.23
CA ASN A 140 1.96 9.20 -19.74
C ASN A 140 0.43 9.07 -19.68
N THR A 141 -0.09 7.91 -19.25
CA THR A 141 -1.52 7.67 -19.06
C THR A 141 -1.82 7.00 -17.72
N TYR A 142 -2.95 7.32 -17.12
CA TYR A 142 -3.41 6.61 -15.90
C TYR A 142 -3.73 5.14 -16.19
N PHE A 143 -4.21 4.81 -17.39
CA PHE A 143 -4.45 3.43 -17.78
C PHE A 143 -3.16 2.63 -17.91
N GLY A 144 -2.05 3.24 -18.36
CA GLY A 144 -0.74 2.60 -18.35
C GLY A 144 -0.32 2.17 -16.96
N LEU A 145 -0.44 3.06 -15.96
CA LEU A 145 -0.18 2.72 -14.57
C LEU A 145 -1.15 1.66 -14.05
N PHE A 146 -2.43 1.79 -14.34
CA PHE A 146 -3.46 0.84 -13.93
C PHE A 146 -3.14 -0.60 -14.39
N TYR A 147 -2.88 -0.80 -15.69
CA TYR A 147 -2.62 -2.12 -16.24
C TYR A 147 -1.37 -2.77 -15.63
N VAL A 148 -0.30 -2.01 -15.49
CA VAL A 148 0.93 -2.58 -14.93
C VAL A 148 0.78 -2.89 -13.44
N TYR A 149 0.10 -2.04 -12.68
CA TYR A 149 -0.11 -2.27 -11.25
C TYR A 149 -1.07 -3.44 -10.98
N VAL A 150 -2.10 -3.61 -11.80
CA VAL A 150 -2.95 -4.81 -11.73
C VAL A 150 -2.15 -6.04 -12.12
N GLY A 151 -1.35 -5.98 -13.18
CA GLY A 151 -0.54 -7.10 -13.65
C GLY A 151 0.43 -7.63 -12.59
N PHE A 152 1.14 -6.76 -11.88
CA PHE A 152 2.05 -7.16 -10.80
C PHE A 152 1.34 -7.49 -9.49
N GLY A 153 0.19 -6.84 -9.20
CA GLY A 153 -0.56 -7.03 -7.97
C GLY A 153 -1.44 -8.28 -7.94
N ILE A 154 -1.99 -8.69 -9.09
CA ILE A 154 -3.04 -9.72 -9.20
C ILE A 154 -2.68 -11.04 -8.51
N SER A 155 -1.44 -11.46 -8.56
CA SER A 155 -0.96 -12.70 -7.96
C SER A 155 -1.10 -12.71 -6.44
N PHE A 156 -0.74 -11.60 -5.80
CA PHE A 156 -0.84 -11.43 -4.35
C PHE A 156 -2.29 -11.42 -3.89
N GLY A 157 -3.15 -10.67 -4.56
CA GLY A 157 -4.57 -10.64 -4.22
C GLY A 157 -5.27 -12.00 -4.39
N ILE A 158 -4.96 -12.72 -5.47
CA ILE A 158 -5.46 -14.09 -5.68
C ILE A 158 -4.98 -15.02 -4.55
N LEU A 159 -3.71 -14.93 -4.14
CA LEU A 159 -3.15 -15.76 -3.06
C LEU A 159 -3.93 -15.54 -1.76
N ILE A 160 -4.12 -14.29 -1.35
CA ILE A 160 -4.82 -13.94 -0.10
C ILE A 160 -6.29 -14.36 -0.16
N LEU A 161 -7.01 -13.98 -1.21
CA LEU A 161 -8.45 -14.28 -1.31
C LEU A 161 -8.72 -15.77 -1.49
N ARG A 162 -7.89 -16.48 -2.25
CA ARG A 162 -8.01 -17.93 -2.38
C ARG A 162 -7.79 -18.62 -1.05
N GLY A 163 -6.79 -18.19 -0.27
CA GLY A 163 -6.56 -18.71 1.07
C GLY A 163 -7.79 -18.54 1.96
N PHE A 164 -8.36 -17.33 1.98
CA PHE A 164 -9.55 -17.02 2.76
C PHE A 164 -10.79 -17.79 2.27
N PHE A 165 -11.05 -17.83 0.97
CA PHE A 165 -12.20 -18.55 0.40
C PHE A 165 -12.13 -20.06 0.66
N ASN A 166 -10.95 -20.66 0.65
CA ASN A 166 -10.77 -22.07 1.03
C ASN A 166 -11.13 -22.35 2.49
N GLY A 167 -10.96 -21.36 3.39
CA GLY A 167 -11.35 -21.46 4.80
C GLY A 167 -12.87 -21.39 5.04
N ILE A 168 -13.66 -20.97 4.06
CA ILE A 168 -15.13 -20.93 4.17
C ILE A 168 -15.67 -22.36 3.93
N PRO A 169 -16.44 -22.96 4.87
CA PRO A 169 -17.02 -24.28 4.71
C PRO A 169 -17.90 -24.40 3.44
N LYS A 170 -17.78 -25.51 2.74
CA LYS A 170 -18.57 -25.75 1.52
C LYS A 170 -20.06 -25.95 1.77
N ASP A 171 -20.42 -26.34 2.98
CA ASP A 171 -21.83 -26.51 3.42
C ASP A 171 -22.62 -25.20 3.23
N ILE A 172 -21.95 -24.04 3.31
CA ILE A 172 -22.54 -22.72 3.03
C ILE A 172 -22.92 -22.59 1.55
N ASP A 173 -22.07 -23.12 0.68
CA ASP A 173 -22.33 -23.11 -0.77
C ASP A 173 -23.52 -24.03 -1.09
N GLU A 174 -23.58 -25.21 -0.45
CA GLU A 174 -24.66 -26.20 -0.63
C GLU A 174 -26.01 -25.64 -0.15
N ALA A 175 -26.03 -25.03 1.03
CA ALA A 175 -27.21 -24.35 1.56
C ALA A 175 -27.71 -23.24 0.59
N ALA A 176 -26.78 -22.44 0.07
CA ALA A 176 -27.12 -21.40 -0.88
C ALA A 176 -27.74 -21.95 -2.18
N TYR A 177 -27.26 -23.08 -2.67
CA TYR A 177 -27.83 -23.72 -3.85
C TYR A 177 -29.23 -24.30 -3.57
N ILE A 178 -29.48 -24.84 -2.36
CA ILE A 178 -30.81 -25.29 -1.94
C ILE A 178 -31.78 -24.10 -1.90
N ASP A 179 -31.31 -22.92 -1.46
CA ASP A 179 -32.08 -21.67 -1.45
C ASP A 179 -32.24 -21.04 -2.85
N GLY A 180 -31.80 -21.72 -3.92
CA GLY A 180 -31.94 -21.28 -5.29
C GLY A 180 -30.94 -20.25 -5.79
N CYS A 181 -29.84 -20.01 -5.06
CA CYS A 181 -28.80 -19.13 -5.49
C CYS A 181 -28.03 -19.69 -6.69
N ASN A 182 -27.84 -18.87 -7.73
CA ASN A 182 -26.88 -19.17 -8.79
C ASN A 182 -25.44 -18.81 -8.36
N LYS A 183 -24.45 -19.22 -9.17
CA LYS A 183 -23.01 -18.99 -8.85
C LYS A 183 -22.66 -17.51 -8.67
N TRP A 184 -23.29 -16.61 -9.40
CA TRP A 184 -23.08 -15.18 -9.30
C TRP A 184 -23.67 -14.60 -8.01
N GLN A 185 -24.84 -15.10 -7.60
CA GLN A 185 -25.46 -14.73 -6.33
C GLN A 185 -24.65 -15.28 -5.15
N LEU A 186 -24.14 -16.51 -5.25
CA LEU A 186 -23.23 -17.09 -4.26
C LEU A 186 -22.00 -16.19 -4.06
N PHE A 187 -21.36 -15.73 -5.15
CA PHE A 187 -20.21 -14.83 -5.07
C PHE A 187 -20.56 -13.51 -4.36
N TRP A 188 -21.57 -12.79 -4.85
CA TRP A 188 -21.89 -11.45 -4.37
C TRP A 188 -22.58 -11.39 -3.02
N LYS A 189 -23.51 -12.33 -2.76
CA LYS A 189 -24.38 -12.27 -1.58
C LYS A 189 -23.80 -13.04 -0.37
N ILE A 190 -22.89 -13.98 -0.61
CA ILE A 190 -22.42 -14.89 0.44
C ILE A 190 -20.90 -14.83 0.57
N ILE A 191 -20.15 -15.23 -0.46
CA ILE A 191 -18.70 -15.39 -0.35
C ILE A 191 -17.99 -14.04 -0.14
N LEU A 192 -18.28 -13.05 -0.95
CA LEU A 192 -17.65 -11.73 -0.87
C LEU A 192 -17.98 -10.98 0.44
N PRO A 193 -19.23 -10.96 0.94
CA PRO A 193 -19.55 -10.41 2.25
C PRO A 193 -18.87 -11.11 3.42
N VAL A 194 -18.76 -12.43 3.41
CA VAL A 194 -18.02 -13.19 4.42
C VAL A 194 -16.54 -12.86 4.38
N ALA A 195 -15.98 -12.61 3.19
CA ALA A 195 -14.58 -12.28 2.98
C ALA A 195 -14.24 -10.80 3.23
N LYS A 196 -15.15 -9.98 3.75
CA LYS A 196 -14.87 -8.56 4.06
C LYS A 196 -13.54 -8.33 4.79
N PRO A 197 -13.12 -9.13 5.79
CA PRO A 197 -11.83 -8.92 6.45
C PRO A 197 -10.63 -9.08 5.51
N ALA A 198 -10.67 -10.09 4.61
CA ALA A 198 -9.60 -10.29 3.63
C ALA A 198 -9.60 -9.19 2.56
N VAL A 199 -10.78 -8.76 2.10
CA VAL A 199 -10.92 -7.62 1.17
C VAL A 199 -10.38 -6.34 1.80
N ALA A 200 -10.70 -6.06 3.07
CA ALA A 200 -10.18 -4.88 3.76
C ALA A 200 -8.65 -4.91 3.92
N THR A 201 -8.09 -6.09 4.17
CA THR A 201 -6.63 -6.29 4.16
C THR A 201 -6.03 -5.92 2.81
N LEU A 202 -6.64 -6.40 1.71
CA LEU A 202 -6.19 -6.06 0.35
C LEU A 202 -6.36 -4.57 0.04
N VAL A 203 -7.46 -3.94 0.45
CA VAL A 203 -7.64 -2.49 0.26
C VAL A 203 -6.46 -1.71 0.85
N ILE A 204 -6.06 -2.03 2.09
CA ILE A 204 -4.94 -1.35 2.74
C ILE A 204 -3.62 -1.67 2.02
N THR A 205 -3.32 -2.95 1.79
CA THR A 205 -2.03 -3.36 1.21
C THR A 205 -1.87 -2.90 -0.24
N ASP A 206 -2.94 -2.99 -1.02
CA ASP A 206 -2.97 -2.54 -2.42
C ASP A 206 -2.89 -1.02 -2.55
N PHE A 207 -3.59 -0.29 -1.66
CA PHE A 207 -3.48 1.16 -1.62
C PHE A 207 -2.06 1.58 -1.26
N LEU A 208 -1.47 0.99 -0.21
CA LEU A 208 -0.09 1.27 0.21
C LEU A 208 0.92 0.97 -0.88
N SER A 209 0.81 -0.19 -1.55
CA SER A 209 1.74 -0.57 -2.62
C SER A 209 1.61 0.33 -3.83
N THR A 210 0.39 0.71 -4.22
CA THR A 210 0.14 1.63 -5.35
C THR A 210 0.62 3.04 -5.05
N TRP A 211 0.29 3.57 -3.86
CA TRP A 211 0.66 4.92 -3.42
C TRP A 211 2.17 5.13 -3.29
N ASN A 212 2.90 4.10 -2.87
CA ASN A 212 4.36 4.18 -2.69
C ASN A 212 5.15 3.67 -3.90
N GLU A 213 4.47 3.30 -5.01
CA GLU A 213 5.15 2.75 -6.16
C GLU A 213 5.91 3.85 -6.92
N TYR A 214 7.20 3.64 -7.08
CA TYR A 214 8.11 4.58 -7.72
C TYR A 214 8.69 4.06 -9.04
N LEU A 215 9.11 2.78 -9.07
CA LEU A 215 9.94 2.25 -10.16
C LEU A 215 9.19 2.21 -11.50
N LEU A 216 8.00 1.63 -11.51
CA LEU A 216 7.17 1.55 -12.73
C LEU A 216 6.66 2.92 -13.12
N ALA A 217 6.20 3.73 -12.14
CA ALA A 217 5.73 5.07 -12.41
C ALA A 217 6.83 5.95 -13.02
N SER A 218 8.07 5.84 -12.54
CA SER A 218 9.20 6.62 -13.06
C SER A 218 9.56 6.30 -14.52
N VAL A 219 9.24 5.09 -14.97
CA VAL A 219 9.49 4.63 -16.35
C VAL A 219 8.32 4.94 -17.29
N ILE A 220 7.08 4.90 -16.76
CA ILE A 220 5.86 5.07 -17.57
C ILE A 220 5.48 6.56 -17.67
N ILE A 221 5.71 7.35 -16.61
CA ILE A 221 5.29 8.76 -16.54
C ILE A 221 6.50 9.68 -16.64
N ASN A 222 6.65 10.30 -17.79
CA ASN A 222 7.66 11.31 -18.05
C ASN A 222 7.11 12.75 -17.98
N ASP A 223 5.77 12.92 -18.16
CA ASP A 223 5.11 14.22 -18.09
C ASP A 223 5.01 14.70 -16.62
N ASN A 224 5.55 15.88 -16.36
CA ASN A 224 5.54 16.50 -15.02
C ASN A 224 4.13 16.76 -14.47
N THR A 225 3.12 16.85 -15.32
CA THR A 225 1.73 17.08 -14.90
C THR A 225 1.03 15.79 -14.45
N MET A 226 1.58 14.62 -14.82
CA MET A 226 1.00 13.31 -14.57
C MET A 226 1.76 12.50 -13.51
N LYS A 227 2.87 13.00 -12.99
CA LYS A 227 3.66 12.29 -11.98
C LYS A 227 2.82 11.91 -10.77
N THR A 228 3.10 10.72 -10.22
CA THR A 228 2.63 10.26 -8.92
C THR A 228 3.45 10.89 -7.80
N VAL A 229 3.01 10.75 -6.56
CA VAL A 229 3.67 11.34 -5.39
C VAL A 229 5.15 10.91 -5.29
N PRO A 230 5.51 9.61 -5.32
CA PRO A 230 6.91 9.21 -5.20
C PRO A 230 7.80 9.78 -6.31
N VAL A 231 7.32 9.76 -7.56
CA VAL A 231 8.07 10.30 -8.70
C VAL A 231 8.17 11.83 -8.64
N GLY A 232 7.08 12.48 -8.21
CA GLY A 232 7.04 13.94 -8.08
C GLY A 232 7.93 14.45 -6.95
N ILE A 233 7.95 13.80 -5.79
CA ILE A 233 8.81 14.19 -4.66
C ILE A 233 10.30 14.09 -5.03
N MET A 234 10.71 13.16 -5.88
CA MET A 234 12.09 13.10 -6.35
C MET A 234 12.53 14.34 -7.14
N THR A 235 11.59 15.10 -7.69
CA THR A 235 11.94 16.39 -8.33
C THR A 235 12.32 17.49 -7.33
N PHE A 236 12.09 17.28 -6.04
CA PHE A 236 12.51 18.21 -4.97
C PHE A 236 14.01 18.08 -4.66
N VAL A 237 14.63 16.99 -5.12
CA VAL A 237 16.07 16.79 -5.05
C VAL A 237 16.71 17.54 -6.21
N GLY A 238 17.34 18.69 -5.94
CA GLY A 238 17.96 19.53 -6.97
C GLY A 238 19.40 19.11 -7.27
N GLU A 239 19.86 19.35 -8.49
CA GLU A 239 21.26 19.12 -8.90
C GLU A 239 22.27 19.99 -8.10
N HIS A 240 21.86 21.15 -7.63
CA HIS A 240 22.70 22.12 -6.90
C HIS A 240 22.46 22.13 -5.38
N GLY A 241 21.81 21.09 -4.86
CA GLY A 241 21.52 20.91 -3.44
C GLY A 241 20.03 20.63 -3.17
N THR A 242 19.79 19.84 -2.15
CA THR A 242 18.44 19.45 -1.72
C THR A 242 17.99 20.32 -0.57
N ASP A 243 16.81 20.92 -0.71
CA ASP A 243 16.14 21.55 0.41
C ASP A 243 15.41 20.47 1.24
N TYR A 244 16.09 19.98 2.28
CA TYR A 244 15.57 18.90 3.11
C TYR A 244 14.29 19.30 3.87
N GLY A 245 14.11 20.57 4.25
CA GLY A 245 12.89 21.06 4.89
C GLY A 245 11.69 20.91 3.96
N TYR A 246 11.85 21.40 2.76
CA TYR A 246 10.84 21.32 1.69
C TYR A 246 10.52 19.86 1.30
N LEU A 247 11.56 19.02 1.12
CA LEU A 247 11.40 17.59 0.84
C LEU A 247 10.64 16.87 1.94
N CYS A 248 11.06 17.07 3.20
CA CYS A 248 10.42 16.43 4.35
C CYS A 248 8.97 16.90 4.55
N ALA A 249 8.68 18.17 4.31
CA ALA A 249 7.32 18.69 4.35
C ALA A 249 6.43 18.05 3.27
N GLY A 250 6.96 17.86 2.06
CA GLY A 250 6.27 17.15 0.98
C GLY A 250 5.96 15.70 1.33
N VAL A 251 6.95 14.97 1.85
CA VAL A 251 6.78 13.59 2.33
C VAL A 251 5.75 13.53 3.46
N LEU A 252 5.82 14.44 4.44
CA LEU A 252 4.89 14.47 5.58
C LEU A 252 3.44 14.68 5.12
N LEU A 253 3.21 15.61 4.19
CA LEU A 253 1.88 15.84 3.61
C LEU A 253 1.38 14.61 2.82
N SER A 254 2.28 13.91 2.14
CA SER A 254 1.92 12.73 1.35
C SER A 254 1.51 11.52 2.18
N VAL A 255 1.80 11.51 3.48
CA VAL A 255 1.36 10.43 4.40
C VAL A 255 -0.13 10.56 4.75
N ILE A 256 -0.73 11.75 4.62
CA ILE A 256 -2.12 12.01 5.05
C ILE A 256 -3.13 11.06 4.39
N PRO A 257 -3.17 10.85 3.06
CA PRO A 257 -4.12 9.92 2.45
C PRO A 257 -3.93 8.48 2.92
N VAL A 258 -2.68 8.06 3.15
CA VAL A 258 -2.35 6.73 3.66
C VAL A 258 -2.94 6.53 5.06
N LEU A 259 -2.77 7.52 5.94
CA LEU A 259 -3.34 7.48 7.29
C LEU A 259 -4.88 7.43 7.24
N ILE A 260 -5.52 8.20 6.36
CA ILE A 260 -6.98 8.20 6.20
C ILE A 260 -7.46 6.80 5.80
N VAL A 261 -6.86 6.19 4.77
CA VAL A 261 -7.24 4.84 4.33
C VAL A 261 -7.02 3.82 5.46
N TYR A 262 -5.88 3.89 6.14
CA TYR A 262 -5.59 3.00 7.26
C TYR A 262 -6.63 3.14 8.38
N LEU A 263 -6.95 4.37 8.81
CA LEU A 263 -7.92 4.62 9.90
C LEU A 263 -9.33 4.12 9.55
N ILE A 264 -9.73 4.19 8.28
CA ILE A 264 -11.03 3.67 7.83
C ILE A 264 -11.09 2.14 7.92
N PHE A 265 -10.02 1.45 7.50
CA PHE A 265 -10.03 -0.01 7.32
C PHE A 265 -9.33 -0.79 8.45
N GLN A 266 -8.63 -0.14 9.40
CA GLN A 266 -7.80 -0.79 10.44
C GLN A 266 -8.53 -1.86 11.26
N ARG A 267 -9.81 -1.65 11.58
CA ARG A 267 -10.59 -2.60 12.38
C ARG A 267 -10.70 -3.96 11.69
N HIS A 268 -11.06 -3.96 10.41
CA HIS A 268 -11.20 -5.17 9.62
C HIS A 268 -9.84 -5.83 9.32
N PHE A 269 -8.78 -5.02 9.20
CA PHE A 269 -7.42 -5.51 9.04
C PHE A 269 -6.96 -6.35 10.23
N VAL A 270 -7.19 -5.87 11.46
CA VAL A 270 -6.85 -6.59 12.70
C VAL A 270 -7.66 -7.89 12.82
N GLU A 271 -8.94 -7.87 12.46
CA GLU A 271 -9.81 -9.07 12.44
C GLU A 271 -9.31 -10.09 11.40
N GLY A 272 -8.91 -9.64 10.21
CA GLY A 272 -8.37 -10.50 9.14
C GLY A 272 -7.07 -11.20 9.54
N MET A 273 -6.15 -10.48 10.17
CA MET A 273 -4.89 -11.05 10.66
C MET A 273 -5.11 -12.05 11.81
N ALA A 274 -6.02 -11.76 12.74
CA ALA A 274 -6.32 -12.64 13.86
C ALA A 274 -6.96 -13.96 13.40
N GLY A 275 -7.72 -13.95 12.30
CA GLY A 275 -8.29 -15.15 11.68
C GLY A 275 -7.24 -16.06 11.05
N ALA A 276 -6.22 -15.50 10.43
CA ALA A 276 -5.11 -16.23 9.78
C ALA A 276 -4.19 -16.95 10.79
N VAL A 277 -4.15 -16.51 12.05
CA VAL A 277 -3.30 -17.11 13.11
C VAL A 277 -4.01 -18.28 13.82
N LYS A 278 -5.33 -18.44 13.66
CA LYS A 278 -6.11 -19.51 14.32
C LYS A 278 -6.37 -20.73 13.42
N SER A 279 -5.96 -20.69 12.18
CA SER A 279 -5.94 -21.83 11.25
C SER A 279 -4.53 -22.43 11.19
#